data_55738f874a939e8aec8ab85283bbc707
#
_entry.id   55738f874a939e8aec8ab85283bbc707
#
_cell.length_a   1.000
_cell.length_b   1.000
_cell.length_c   1.000
_cell.angle_alpha   90.00
_cell.angle_beta   90.00
_cell.angle_gamma   90.00
#
_symmetry.space_group_name_H-M   'P 1'
#
loop_
_entity.id
_entity.type
_entity.pdbx_description
1 polymer ?
#
loop_
_entity_poly.entity_id
_entity_poly.type
_entity_poly.pdbx_seq_one_letter_code
_entity_poly.pdbx_strand_id
1 'polypeptide(L)'
;MKLATIISALRAYCPSFERRVGGAAEYATIDITNLPMPCAFVLPVSEIGEDMDSMGTDYRQRVKQIFCVVILVSTADQERGQDAFDAIEDLKAEIFKAILGTSTAETDEIVYEGYSDPDLNRARLALQLSFSVSYDVVDADTGHGRELDGLPDLKGIDSKIDPAPADWVDAVSFKVNLDKKAGS
;
A
#
# COMPACT_ATOMS: atom_id res chain seq x y z
N MET A 1 -0.79 0.88 -2.59
CA MET A 1 0.19 0.96 -3.72
C MET A 1 -0.28 0.12 -4.91
N LYS A 2 0.06 0.50 -6.16
CA LYS A 2 -0.29 -0.29 -7.37
C LYS A 2 0.74 -1.40 -7.60
N LEU A 3 0.32 -2.66 -7.65
CA LEU A 3 1.22 -3.80 -7.89
C LEU A 3 1.94 -3.75 -9.25
N ALA A 4 1.37 -3.04 -10.23
CA ALA A 4 2.03 -2.79 -11.52
C ALA A 4 3.39 -2.08 -11.35
N THR A 5 3.54 -1.23 -10.33
CA THR A 5 4.82 -0.56 -10.02
C THR A 5 5.87 -1.58 -9.57
N ILE A 6 5.47 -2.55 -8.74
CA ILE A 6 6.34 -3.63 -8.30
C ILE A 6 6.78 -4.51 -9.47
N ILE A 7 5.82 -4.92 -10.33
CA ILE A 7 6.13 -5.71 -11.54
C ILE A 7 7.14 -4.96 -12.42
N SER A 8 6.95 -3.66 -12.60
CA SER A 8 7.86 -2.83 -13.40
C SER A 8 9.26 -2.74 -12.78
N ALA A 9 9.36 -2.58 -11.47
CA ALA A 9 10.63 -2.56 -10.74
C ALA A 9 11.37 -3.90 -10.88
N LEU A 10 10.68 -5.02 -10.66
CA LEU A 10 11.27 -6.35 -10.80
C LEU A 10 11.73 -6.62 -12.24
N ARG A 11 10.96 -6.20 -13.25
CA ARG A 11 11.37 -6.31 -14.67
C ARG A 11 12.60 -5.47 -15.01
N ALA A 12 12.81 -4.35 -14.33
CA ALA A 12 13.93 -3.44 -14.57
C ALA A 12 15.20 -3.85 -13.83
N TYR A 13 15.06 -4.35 -12.60
CA TYR A 13 16.19 -4.52 -11.68
C TYR A 13 16.53 -5.98 -11.34
N CYS A 14 15.74 -6.95 -11.80
CA CYS A 14 16.03 -8.38 -11.63
C CYS A 14 16.35 -9.03 -12.99
N PRO A 15 17.61 -8.95 -13.46
CA PRO A 15 17.99 -9.46 -14.77
C PRO A 15 17.81 -10.97 -14.93
N SER A 16 17.95 -11.74 -13.85
CA SER A 16 17.82 -13.20 -13.87
C SER A 16 16.44 -13.69 -14.32
N PHE A 17 15.40 -12.89 -14.15
CA PHE A 17 14.07 -13.21 -14.67
C PHE A 17 13.90 -12.90 -16.16
N GLU A 18 14.86 -12.27 -16.84
CA GLU A 18 14.76 -11.88 -18.25
C GLU A 18 13.40 -11.23 -18.61
N ARG A 19 12.88 -10.38 -17.70
CA ARG A 19 11.56 -9.75 -17.75
C ARG A 19 10.35 -10.71 -17.62
N ARG A 20 10.56 -11.99 -17.30
CA ARG A 20 9.50 -12.96 -17.02
C ARG A 20 8.89 -12.73 -15.62
N VAL A 21 8.32 -11.55 -15.45
CA VAL A 21 7.62 -11.16 -14.24
C VAL A 21 6.19 -10.78 -14.60
N GLY A 22 5.23 -11.49 -14.03
CA GLY A 22 3.79 -11.32 -14.30
C GLY A 22 2.98 -10.91 -13.07
N GLY A 23 1.69 -10.75 -13.28
CA GLY A 23 0.70 -10.47 -12.25
C GLY A 23 -0.28 -11.62 -12.02
N ALA A 24 -1.30 -11.37 -11.19
CA ALA A 24 -2.30 -12.38 -10.80
C ALA A 24 -3.06 -12.97 -11.99
N ALA A 25 -3.42 -12.17 -12.99
CA ALA A 25 -4.15 -12.65 -14.16
C ALA A 25 -3.30 -13.62 -15.02
N GLU A 26 -2.01 -13.30 -15.17
CA GLU A 26 -1.07 -14.17 -15.88
C GLU A 26 -0.84 -15.46 -15.09
N TYR A 27 -0.67 -15.36 -13.77
CA TYR A 27 -0.49 -16.53 -12.90
C TYR A 27 -1.68 -17.49 -12.94
N ALA A 28 -2.91 -16.98 -12.97
CA ALA A 28 -4.14 -17.77 -12.99
C ALA A 28 -4.35 -18.57 -14.30
N THR A 29 -3.75 -18.11 -15.41
CA THR A 29 -3.95 -18.71 -16.75
C THR A 29 -2.73 -19.45 -17.26
N ILE A 30 -1.66 -19.50 -16.49
CA ILE A 30 -0.37 -20.00 -16.94
C ILE A 30 -0.37 -21.52 -17.10
N ASP A 31 0.11 -22.00 -18.24
CA ASP A 31 0.51 -23.41 -18.42
C ASP A 31 1.92 -23.62 -17.85
N ILE A 32 1.96 -24.11 -16.63
CA ILE A 32 3.20 -24.30 -15.88
C ILE A 32 4.14 -25.30 -16.54
N THR A 33 3.62 -26.18 -17.40
CA THR A 33 4.41 -27.25 -18.04
C THR A 33 5.41 -26.68 -19.05
N ASN A 34 5.05 -25.60 -19.73
CA ASN A 34 5.84 -25.00 -20.80
C ASN A 34 6.43 -23.61 -20.43
N LEU A 35 6.39 -23.26 -19.14
CA LEU A 35 6.84 -21.95 -18.67
C LEU A 35 8.37 -21.87 -18.64
N PRO A 36 8.98 -20.89 -19.33
CA PRO A 36 10.42 -20.66 -19.19
C PRO A 36 10.74 -20.15 -17.78
N MET A 37 11.67 -20.83 -17.12
CA MET A 37 12.11 -20.52 -15.75
C MET A 37 13.57 -20.02 -15.77
N PRO A 38 13.98 -19.20 -14.79
CA PRO A 38 13.18 -18.68 -13.67
C PRO A 38 12.17 -17.62 -14.10
N CYS A 39 11.06 -17.54 -13.36
CA CYS A 39 10.06 -16.49 -13.52
C CYS A 39 9.44 -16.11 -12.18
N ALA A 40 8.78 -14.95 -12.11
CA ALA A 40 8.15 -14.47 -10.90
C ALA A 40 6.74 -13.91 -11.16
N PHE A 41 5.87 -13.98 -10.13
CA PHE A 41 4.51 -13.42 -10.18
C PHE A 41 4.22 -12.62 -8.94
N VAL A 42 3.70 -11.40 -9.13
CA VAL A 42 3.29 -10.51 -8.04
C VAL A 42 1.79 -10.65 -7.83
N LEU A 43 1.39 -11.09 -6.65
CA LEU A 43 0.00 -11.37 -6.31
C LEU A 43 -0.44 -10.54 -5.10
N PRO A 44 -1.66 -9.98 -5.08
CA PRO A 44 -2.24 -9.45 -3.86
C PRO A 44 -2.57 -10.61 -2.92
N VAL A 45 -2.35 -10.41 -1.61
CA VAL A 45 -2.67 -11.41 -0.59
C VAL A 45 -3.83 -10.93 0.26
N SER A 46 -3.68 -9.79 0.93
CA SER A 46 -4.71 -9.21 1.78
C SER A 46 -4.46 -7.72 2.01
N GLU A 47 -5.47 -7.06 2.53
CA GLU A 47 -5.39 -5.69 3.01
C GLU A 47 -6.06 -5.64 4.38
N ILE A 48 -5.41 -4.98 5.34
CA ILE A 48 -5.85 -4.91 6.74
C ILE A 48 -5.88 -3.44 7.14
N GLY A 49 -7.08 -2.93 7.49
CA GLY A 49 -7.21 -1.64 8.16
C GLY A 49 -6.92 -1.78 9.65
N GLU A 50 -6.07 -0.93 10.19
CA GLU A 50 -5.86 -0.80 11.62
C GLU A 50 -7.03 -0.02 12.27
N ASP A 51 -7.07 0.03 13.60
CA ASP A 51 -8.07 0.82 14.31
C ASP A 51 -7.96 2.29 13.92
N MET A 52 -9.11 2.96 13.82
CA MET A 52 -9.15 4.38 13.53
C MET A 52 -8.45 5.18 14.64
N ASP A 53 -7.56 6.08 14.25
CA ASP A 53 -7.01 7.09 15.16
C ASP A 53 -8.02 8.23 15.31
N SER A 54 -8.93 8.07 16.29
CA SER A 54 -10.08 8.97 16.49
C SER A 54 -9.82 10.06 17.53
N MET A 55 -8.57 10.46 17.77
CA MET A 55 -8.25 11.53 18.72
C MET A 55 -8.65 12.93 18.24
N GLY A 56 -9.26 13.06 17.06
CA GLY A 56 -9.69 14.32 16.46
C GLY A 56 -11.02 14.23 15.73
N THR A 57 -11.40 15.32 15.06
CA THR A 57 -12.54 15.38 14.15
C THR A 57 -12.22 14.82 12.77
N ASP A 58 -10.95 14.59 12.46
CA ASP A 58 -10.46 14.21 11.15
C ASP A 58 -10.37 12.68 11.04
N TYR A 59 -10.78 12.14 9.90
CA TYR A 59 -10.65 10.72 9.63
C TYR A 59 -9.18 10.39 9.34
N ARG A 60 -8.64 9.42 10.07
CA ARG A 60 -7.34 8.84 9.79
C ARG A 60 -7.33 7.36 10.14
N GLN A 61 -7.01 6.53 9.15
CA GLN A 61 -6.88 5.11 9.33
C GLN A 61 -5.64 4.61 8.61
N ARG A 62 -4.79 3.89 9.35
CA ARG A 62 -3.65 3.22 8.75
C ARG A 62 -4.10 1.90 8.10
N VAL A 63 -3.61 1.65 6.91
CA VAL A 63 -3.94 0.45 6.14
C VAL A 63 -2.63 -0.26 5.76
N LYS A 64 -2.57 -1.56 6.06
CA LYS A 64 -1.46 -2.44 5.68
C LYS A 64 -1.89 -3.33 4.53
N GLN A 65 -1.27 -3.13 3.36
CA GLN A 65 -1.45 -3.96 2.18
C GLN A 65 -0.37 -5.04 2.13
N ILE A 66 -0.78 -6.30 1.99
CA ILE A 66 0.12 -7.46 1.90
C ILE A 66 0.06 -8.01 0.48
N PHE A 67 1.22 -8.22 -0.11
CA PHE A 67 1.38 -8.86 -1.40
C PHE A 67 2.48 -9.91 -1.36
N CYS A 68 2.53 -10.81 -2.33
CA CYS A 68 3.60 -11.76 -2.43
C CYS A 68 4.24 -11.78 -3.81
N VAL A 69 5.48 -12.23 -3.86
CA VAL A 69 6.22 -12.57 -5.07
C VAL A 69 6.43 -14.07 -5.07
N VAL A 70 5.79 -14.77 -5.99
CA VAL A 70 5.97 -16.21 -6.21
C VAL A 70 7.09 -16.40 -7.22
N ILE A 71 8.16 -17.07 -6.82
CA ILE A 71 9.32 -17.42 -7.67
C ILE A 71 9.15 -18.86 -8.12
N LEU A 72 9.33 -19.15 -9.40
CA LEU A 72 9.37 -20.48 -9.97
C LEU A 72 10.74 -20.75 -10.59
N VAL A 73 11.37 -21.87 -10.17
CA VAL A 73 12.68 -22.32 -10.65
C VAL A 73 12.55 -23.76 -11.14
N SER A 74 13.24 -24.11 -12.22
CA SER A 74 13.31 -25.48 -12.72
C SER A 74 14.17 -26.36 -11.82
N THR A 75 13.71 -27.58 -11.57
CA THR A 75 14.47 -28.64 -10.88
C THR A 75 14.74 -29.83 -11.77
N ALA A 76 14.40 -29.76 -13.09
CA ALA A 76 14.39 -30.88 -14.00
C ALA A 76 15.77 -31.54 -14.23
N ASP A 77 16.86 -30.76 -14.11
CA ASP A 77 18.22 -31.23 -14.37
C ASP A 77 19.05 -31.45 -13.07
N GLN A 78 18.40 -31.48 -11.91
CA GLN A 78 19.10 -31.46 -10.61
C GLN A 78 18.79 -32.71 -9.77
N GLU A 79 19.76 -33.61 -9.65
CA GLU A 79 19.60 -34.85 -8.87
C GLU A 79 19.33 -34.62 -7.35
N ARG A 80 19.65 -33.44 -6.79
CA ARG A 80 19.55 -33.19 -5.34
C ARG A 80 18.76 -31.96 -4.95
N GLY A 81 18.30 -31.11 -5.89
CA GLY A 81 17.52 -29.91 -5.62
C GLY A 81 18.26 -28.78 -4.85
N GLN A 82 19.50 -29.00 -4.39
CA GLN A 82 20.26 -27.98 -3.64
C GLN A 82 20.57 -26.75 -4.49
N ASP A 83 20.99 -26.96 -5.75
CA ASP A 83 21.31 -25.86 -6.66
C ASP A 83 20.08 -24.97 -6.94
N ALA A 84 18.85 -25.53 -6.87
CA ALA A 84 17.62 -24.78 -7.01
C ALA A 84 17.38 -23.87 -5.78
N PHE A 85 17.72 -24.34 -4.58
CA PHE A 85 17.63 -23.51 -3.39
C PHE A 85 18.67 -22.39 -3.39
N ASP A 86 19.90 -22.68 -3.82
CA ASP A 86 20.94 -21.66 -3.95
C ASP A 86 20.56 -20.61 -5.00
N ALA A 87 20.01 -21.04 -6.15
CA ALA A 87 19.48 -20.13 -7.17
C ALA A 87 18.33 -19.25 -6.65
N ILE A 88 17.47 -19.79 -5.77
CA ILE A 88 16.41 -18.99 -5.13
C ILE A 88 16.97 -17.92 -4.19
N GLU A 89 18.02 -18.21 -3.44
CA GLU A 89 18.65 -17.20 -2.56
C GLU A 89 19.25 -16.05 -3.39
N ASP A 90 19.84 -16.32 -4.54
CA ASP A 90 20.33 -15.29 -5.46
C ASP A 90 19.18 -14.44 -6.02
N LEU A 91 18.10 -15.09 -6.49
CA LEU A 91 16.90 -14.42 -6.99
C LEU A 91 16.21 -13.58 -5.91
N LYS A 92 16.15 -14.07 -4.67
CA LYS A 92 15.64 -13.35 -3.52
C LYS A 92 16.49 -12.10 -3.23
N ALA A 93 17.81 -12.19 -3.32
CA ALA A 93 18.70 -11.05 -3.16
C ALA A 93 18.47 -9.99 -4.25
N GLU A 94 18.23 -10.38 -5.51
CA GLU A 94 17.85 -9.45 -6.58
C GLU A 94 16.52 -8.75 -6.28
N ILE A 95 15.49 -9.50 -5.86
CA ILE A 95 14.18 -8.96 -5.50
C ILE A 95 14.32 -7.95 -4.34
N PHE A 96 15.07 -8.29 -3.30
CA PHE A 96 15.29 -7.39 -2.17
C PHE A 96 15.94 -6.08 -2.61
N LYS A 97 16.95 -6.13 -3.46
CA LYS A 97 17.59 -4.93 -4.02
C LYS A 97 16.64 -4.10 -4.89
N ALA A 98 15.68 -4.75 -5.54
CA ALA A 98 14.74 -4.09 -6.45
C ALA A 98 13.61 -3.36 -5.74
N ILE A 99 13.11 -3.89 -4.62
CA ILE A 99 11.86 -3.38 -4.02
C ILE A 99 11.93 -3.04 -2.52
N LEU A 100 12.82 -3.66 -1.70
CA LEU A 100 12.86 -3.36 -0.26
C LEU A 100 13.29 -1.93 0.02
N GLY A 101 12.65 -1.32 1.01
CA GLY A 101 12.94 0.05 1.41
C GLY A 101 12.51 1.10 0.37
N THR A 102 11.85 0.70 -0.73
CA THR A 102 11.26 1.67 -1.65
C THR A 102 9.89 2.11 -1.16
N SER A 103 9.59 3.39 -1.32
CA SER A 103 8.32 4.02 -0.97
C SER A 103 7.78 4.83 -2.13
N THR A 104 6.54 5.26 -2.03
CA THR A 104 5.94 6.26 -2.92
C THR A 104 5.56 7.50 -2.10
N ALA A 105 5.08 8.57 -2.76
CA ALA A 105 4.61 9.75 -2.04
C ALA A 105 3.41 9.46 -1.11
N GLU A 106 2.71 8.37 -1.34
CA GLU A 106 1.48 7.99 -0.65
C GLU A 106 1.64 6.76 0.26
N THR A 107 2.82 6.12 0.26
CA THR A 107 3.03 4.87 1.02
C THR A 107 4.35 4.88 1.76
N ASP A 108 4.40 4.12 2.85
CA ASP A 108 5.64 3.81 3.55
C ASP A 108 6.55 2.91 2.70
N GLU A 109 7.69 2.57 3.28
CA GLU A 109 8.64 1.63 2.69
C GLU A 109 8.09 0.21 2.64
N ILE A 110 8.46 -0.52 1.60
CA ILE A 110 8.14 -1.95 1.48
C ILE A 110 8.99 -2.74 2.47
N VAL A 111 8.33 -3.58 3.26
CA VAL A 111 8.91 -4.43 4.28
C VAL A 111 8.75 -5.90 3.90
N TYR A 112 9.77 -6.70 4.17
CA TYR A 112 9.73 -8.16 4.00
C TYR A 112 9.09 -8.81 5.24
N GLU A 113 8.07 -9.65 5.01
CA GLU A 113 7.32 -10.33 6.08
C GLU A 113 7.75 -11.79 6.29
N GLY A 114 8.50 -12.34 5.35
CA GLY A 114 8.93 -13.74 5.40
C GLY A 114 8.58 -14.50 4.12
N TYR A 115 8.80 -15.81 4.15
CA TYR A 115 8.41 -16.70 3.06
C TYR A 115 7.54 -17.84 3.60
N SER A 116 6.69 -18.39 2.74
CA SER A 116 5.97 -19.63 3.02
C SER A 116 6.76 -20.85 2.51
N ASP A 117 6.42 -22.01 3.07
CA ASP A 117 7.04 -23.28 2.72
C ASP A 117 7.09 -23.48 1.20
N PRO A 118 8.24 -23.93 0.68
CA PRO A 118 8.40 -24.15 -0.74
C PRO A 118 7.55 -25.34 -1.22
N ASP A 119 6.86 -25.15 -2.34
CA ASP A 119 6.21 -26.26 -3.07
C ASP A 119 7.24 -26.87 -4.04
N LEU A 120 7.79 -28.00 -3.64
CA LEU A 120 8.80 -28.74 -4.41
C LEU A 120 8.19 -29.96 -5.10
N ASN A 121 8.30 -30.02 -6.40
CA ASN A 121 8.03 -31.22 -7.17
C ASN A 121 9.21 -31.58 -8.10
N ARG A 122 9.09 -32.69 -8.86
CA ARG A 122 10.19 -33.19 -9.73
C ARG A 122 10.55 -32.24 -10.88
N ALA A 123 9.71 -31.29 -11.22
CA ALA A 123 9.90 -30.39 -12.35
C ALA A 123 10.24 -28.97 -11.94
N ARG A 124 9.86 -28.56 -10.71
CA ARG A 124 9.98 -27.17 -10.27
C ARG A 124 10.04 -27.04 -8.74
N LEU A 125 10.62 -25.94 -8.32
CA LEU A 125 10.54 -25.39 -6.96
C LEU A 125 9.80 -24.05 -7.03
N ALA A 126 8.74 -23.90 -6.26
CA ALA A 126 8.02 -22.66 -6.09
C ALA A 126 8.24 -22.12 -4.66
N LEU A 127 8.61 -20.86 -4.54
CA LEU A 127 8.75 -20.16 -3.25
C LEU A 127 7.94 -18.87 -3.26
N GLN A 128 7.17 -18.64 -2.20
CA GLN A 128 6.40 -17.42 -2.03
C GLN A 128 7.08 -16.51 -1.01
N LEU A 129 7.54 -15.34 -1.45
CA LEU A 129 8.05 -14.28 -0.58
C LEU A 129 6.93 -13.28 -0.28
N SER A 130 6.67 -13.01 1.00
CA SER A 130 5.63 -12.08 1.45
C SER A 130 6.21 -10.72 1.81
N PHE A 131 5.52 -9.68 1.39
CA PHE A 131 5.89 -8.28 1.61
C PHE A 131 4.67 -7.49 2.07
N SER A 132 4.92 -6.40 2.78
CA SER A 132 3.88 -5.45 3.14
C SER A 132 4.29 -4.02 2.86
N VAL A 133 3.28 -3.17 2.71
CA VAL A 133 3.42 -1.73 2.60
C VAL A 133 2.24 -1.08 3.32
N SER A 134 2.49 -0.02 4.10
CA SER A 134 1.44 0.71 4.79
C SER A 134 1.22 2.10 4.18
N TYR A 135 0.00 2.60 4.31
CA TYR A 135 -0.40 3.95 3.93
C TYR A 135 -1.53 4.43 4.83
N ASP A 136 -1.69 5.74 4.91
CA ASP A 136 -2.78 6.33 5.66
C ASP A 136 -3.93 6.72 4.71
N VAL A 137 -5.15 6.36 5.08
CA VAL A 137 -6.39 6.90 4.51
C VAL A 137 -6.79 8.10 5.35
N VAL A 138 -6.90 9.27 4.75
CA VAL A 138 -7.23 10.55 5.42
C VAL A 138 -8.56 11.10 4.92
N ASP A 139 -9.07 12.16 5.55
CA ASP A 139 -10.36 12.75 5.19
C ASP A 139 -10.54 13.01 3.70
N ALA A 140 -9.52 13.51 3.02
CA ALA A 140 -9.56 13.78 1.57
C ALA A 140 -9.86 12.54 0.72
N ASP A 141 -9.58 11.34 1.24
CA ASP A 141 -9.81 10.07 0.55
C ASP A 141 -11.21 9.49 0.85
N THR A 142 -12.01 10.18 1.69
CA THR A 142 -13.27 9.67 2.20
C THR A 142 -14.50 10.41 1.65
N GLY A 143 -15.68 9.80 1.81
CA GLY A 143 -16.94 10.46 1.53
C GLY A 143 -17.19 11.65 2.43
N HIS A 144 -16.73 11.59 3.68
CA HIS A 144 -16.86 12.68 4.66
C HIS A 144 -16.04 13.91 4.24
N GLY A 145 -14.79 13.74 3.85
CA GLY A 145 -13.95 14.83 3.35
C GLY A 145 -14.57 15.51 2.12
N ARG A 146 -15.13 14.72 1.19
CA ARG A 146 -15.85 15.27 0.02
C ARG A 146 -17.08 16.12 0.44
N GLU A 147 -17.81 15.71 1.49
CA GLU A 147 -18.94 16.48 2.00
C GLU A 147 -18.47 17.79 2.67
N LEU A 148 -17.38 17.75 3.42
CA LEU A 148 -16.78 18.94 4.06
C LEU A 148 -16.29 19.95 3.00
N ASP A 149 -15.66 19.49 1.93
CA ASP A 149 -15.21 20.33 0.82
C ASP A 149 -16.37 21.04 0.10
N GLY A 150 -17.55 20.44 0.14
CA GLY A 150 -18.79 21.01 -0.43
C GLY A 150 -19.50 22.05 0.46
N LEU A 151 -19.04 22.22 1.69
CA LEU A 151 -19.65 23.19 2.61
C LEU A 151 -19.23 24.62 2.25
N PRO A 152 -20.16 25.59 2.36
CA PRO A 152 -19.84 27.00 2.14
C PRO A 152 -18.88 27.50 3.24
N ASP A 153 -17.90 28.32 2.86
CA ASP A 153 -17.00 28.99 3.81
C ASP A 153 -17.81 29.72 4.89
N LEU A 154 -17.47 29.48 6.16
CA LEU A 154 -18.02 30.24 7.28
C LEU A 154 -17.50 31.69 7.22
N LYS A 155 -18.37 32.61 6.80
CA LYS A 155 -18.02 34.05 6.63
C LYS A 155 -18.03 34.84 7.92
N GLY A 156 -18.68 34.33 8.96
CA GLY A 156 -18.74 34.97 10.25
C GLY A 156 -19.82 34.36 11.16
N ILE A 157 -19.73 34.66 12.44
CA ILE A 157 -20.72 34.29 13.44
C ILE A 157 -21.24 35.58 14.09
N ASP A 158 -22.54 35.83 13.93
CA ASP A 158 -23.22 36.87 14.67
C ASP A 158 -23.85 36.23 15.95
N SER A 159 -23.33 36.55 17.10
CA SER A 159 -23.91 36.10 18.37
C SER A 159 -24.52 37.27 19.14
N LYS A 160 -25.78 37.11 19.51
CA LYS A 160 -26.48 38.04 20.39
C LYS A 160 -26.83 37.32 21.68
N ILE A 161 -26.29 37.81 22.79
CA ILE A 161 -26.63 37.31 24.11
C ILE A 161 -27.73 38.18 24.64
N ASP A 162 -28.96 37.67 24.79
CA ASP A 162 -30.03 38.33 25.49
C ASP A 162 -29.90 38.05 27.00
N PRO A 163 -29.68 39.06 27.83
CA PRO A 163 -29.63 38.88 29.28
C PRO A 163 -31.02 38.51 29.79
N ALA A 164 -31.11 37.42 30.53
CA ALA A 164 -32.39 36.90 31.03
C ALA A 164 -33.06 37.72 32.16
N PRO A 165 -32.40 38.47 33.08
CA PRO A 165 -33.09 39.30 34.05
C PRO A 165 -33.00 40.78 33.70
N ALA A 166 -34.05 41.53 34.11
CA ALA A 166 -34.27 42.93 33.79
C ALA A 166 -33.23 43.93 34.37
N ASP A 167 -32.25 43.45 35.11
CA ASP A 167 -31.27 44.26 35.82
C ASP A 167 -29.91 44.36 35.11
N TRP A 168 -29.75 43.74 33.93
CA TRP A 168 -28.51 43.83 33.17
C TRP A 168 -28.61 44.92 32.11
N VAL A 169 -27.80 45.92 32.28
CA VAL A 169 -27.95 47.19 31.59
C VAL A 169 -27.57 47.17 30.11
N ASP A 170 -26.82 46.20 29.62
CA ASP A 170 -26.42 46.16 28.22
C ASP A 170 -26.33 44.72 27.63
N ALA A 171 -27.02 44.53 26.51
CA ALA A 171 -26.82 43.31 25.69
C ALA A 171 -25.45 43.38 25.01
N VAL A 172 -24.58 42.43 25.31
CA VAL A 172 -23.28 42.31 24.64
C VAL A 172 -23.46 41.57 23.33
N SER A 173 -23.32 42.28 22.23
CA SER A 173 -23.22 41.67 20.91
C SER A 173 -21.79 41.74 20.39
N PHE A 174 -21.26 40.65 19.86
CA PHE A 174 -19.99 40.69 19.19
C PHE A 174 -20.11 40.07 17.81
N LYS A 175 -19.36 40.60 16.86
CA LYS A 175 -19.24 40.08 15.49
C LYS A 175 -17.82 39.58 15.29
N VAL A 176 -17.67 38.32 14.96
CA VAL A 176 -16.39 37.75 14.50
C VAL A 176 -16.44 37.69 12.99
N ASN A 177 -15.58 38.45 12.33
CA ASN A 177 -15.41 38.40 10.89
C ASN A 177 -14.19 37.55 10.56
N LEU A 178 -14.42 36.48 9.84
CA LEU A 178 -13.38 35.52 9.45
C LEU A 178 -12.89 35.78 8.01
N ASP A 179 -12.69 37.04 7.65
CA ASP A 179 -12.10 37.35 6.35
C ASP A 179 -10.71 36.76 6.25
N LYS A 180 -10.55 35.81 5.33
CA LYS A 180 -9.26 35.25 4.95
C LYS A 180 -8.36 36.38 4.47
N LYS A 181 -7.32 36.73 5.22
CA LYS A 181 -6.22 37.53 4.70
C LYS A 181 -5.64 36.78 3.49
N ALA A 182 -5.85 37.33 2.30
CA ALA A 182 -5.14 36.87 1.12
C ALA A 182 -3.65 36.97 1.43
N GLY A 183 -3.00 35.84 1.60
CA GLY A 183 -1.55 35.75 1.79
C GLY A 183 -0.87 36.18 0.50
N SER A 184 -0.02 37.16 0.62
CA SER A 184 1.01 37.52 -0.34
C SER A 184 2.08 36.43 -0.45
#